data_1b6196a97969d3100c1c81f9edbf83ef
#
_entry.id   1b6196a97969d3100c1c81f9edbf83ef
#
_cell.length_a   1.000
_cell.length_b   1.000
_cell.length_c   1.000
_cell.angle_alpha   90.00
_cell.angle_beta   90.00
_cell.angle_gamma   90.00
#
_symmetry.space_group_name_H-M   'P 1'
#
loop_
_entity.id
_entity.type
_entity.pdbx_description
1 polymer ?
#
loop_
_entity_poly.entity_id
_entity_poly.type
_entity_poly.pdbx_seq_one_letter_code
_entity_poly.pdbx_strand_id
1 'polypeptide(L)'
;MRRIRFDPEKCTGCAACQMACNDQRDILCALHQKPLRHMEQQEKNGKILDCSVGCIHCGKCMAVCPQKAISRNEMGYVVLDEEACIGCGACGRACPFDVISIHPVTGKAMKCDGCWGRIQAGLLPACVHTCPTGALTLPEE
;
A
#
# COMPACT_ATOMS: atom_id res chain seq x y z
N MET A 1 14.55 2.04 8.53
CA MET A 1 13.48 2.36 7.56
C MET A 1 12.19 2.72 8.28
N ARG A 2 11.62 3.85 7.94
CA ARG A 2 10.32 4.26 8.49
C ARG A 2 9.21 3.45 7.84
N ARG A 3 8.42 2.76 8.63
CA ARG A 3 7.28 1.97 8.14
C ARG A 3 5.98 2.48 8.74
N ILE A 4 4.93 2.47 7.93
CA ILE A 4 3.59 2.77 8.42
C ILE A 4 3.19 1.69 9.41
N ARG A 5 2.78 2.10 10.61
CA ARG A 5 2.29 1.21 11.66
C ARG A 5 0.80 1.38 11.82
N PHE A 6 0.13 0.30 12.14
CA PHE A 6 -1.31 0.29 12.34
C PHE A 6 -1.66 -0.26 13.73
N ASP A 7 -2.51 0.48 14.45
CA ASP A 7 -3.06 0.07 15.74
C ASP A 7 -4.55 -0.21 15.58
N PRO A 8 -4.96 -1.51 15.59
CA PRO A 8 -6.36 -1.86 15.39
C PRO A 8 -7.29 -1.38 16.50
N GLU A 9 -6.77 -1.11 17.70
CA GLU A 9 -7.58 -0.61 18.81
C GLU A 9 -8.06 0.81 18.59
N LYS A 10 -7.33 1.60 17.80
CA LYS A 10 -7.70 2.98 17.48
C LYS A 10 -8.53 3.12 16.22
N CYS A 11 -8.60 2.08 15.40
CA CYS A 11 -9.33 2.12 14.13
C CYS A 11 -10.84 2.08 14.36
N THR A 12 -11.57 2.94 13.65
CA THR A 12 -13.04 2.99 13.70
C THR A 12 -13.70 2.38 12.46
N GLY A 13 -12.92 1.89 11.51
CA GLY A 13 -13.46 1.32 10.27
C GLY A 13 -13.97 2.34 9.27
N CYS A 14 -13.60 3.62 9.42
CA CYS A 14 -14.13 4.71 8.59
C CYS A 14 -13.68 4.67 7.12
N ALA A 15 -12.63 3.90 6.80
CA ALA A 15 -12.05 3.74 5.46
C ALA A 15 -11.47 5.03 4.86
N ALA A 16 -11.23 6.08 5.66
CA ALA A 16 -10.62 7.31 5.16
C ALA A 16 -9.23 7.07 4.57
N CYS A 17 -8.45 6.16 5.15
CA CYS A 17 -7.11 5.79 4.65
C CYS A 17 -7.19 5.16 3.25
N GLN A 18 -8.17 4.30 3.02
CA GLN A 18 -8.42 3.68 1.72
C GLN A 18 -8.76 4.75 0.67
N MET A 19 -9.64 5.67 1.00
CA MET A 19 -10.02 6.76 0.12
C MET A 19 -8.85 7.68 -0.19
N ALA A 20 -8.06 8.05 0.81
CA ALA A 20 -6.89 8.91 0.62
C ALA A 20 -5.83 8.26 -0.25
N CYS A 21 -5.61 6.95 -0.09
CA CYS A 21 -4.69 6.21 -0.94
C CYS A 21 -5.16 6.21 -2.40
N ASN A 22 -6.46 6.03 -2.62
CA ASN A 22 -7.05 6.08 -3.96
C ASN A 22 -6.89 7.46 -4.60
N ASP A 23 -7.06 8.53 -3.81
CA ASP A 23 -6.91 9.91 -4.31
C ASP A 23 -5.48 10.23 -4.75
N GLN A 24 -4.49 9.52 -4.22
CA GLN A 24 -3.09 9.69 -4.63
C GLN A 24 -2.76 8.88 -5.89
N ARG A 25 -3.69 8.10 -6.38
CA ARG A 25 -3.52 7.22 -7.53
C ARG A 25 -4.44 7.66 -8.66
N ASP A 26 -4.38 6.92 -9.75
CA ASP A 26 -5.28 7.12 -10.90
C ASP A 26 -6.71 6.74 -10.50
N ILE A 27 -7.64 7.64 -10.73
CA ILE A 27 -9.06 7.43 -10.41
C ILE A 27 -9.65 6.20 -11.12
N LEU A 28 -9.14 5.86 -12.30
CA LEU A 28 -9.58 4.65 -12.99
C LEU A 28 -9.31 3.39 -12.17
N CYS A 29 -8.21 3.40 -11.43
CA CYS A 29 -7.86 2.31 -10.54
C CYS A 29 -8.82 2.20 -9.37
N ALA A 30 -9.24 3.35 -8.83
CA ALA A 30 -10.22 3.39 -7.74
C ALA A 30 -11.57 2.82 -8.16
N LEU A 31 -11.95 2.99 -9.43
CA LEU A 31 -13.24 2.53 -9.95
C LEU A 31 -13.24 1.06 -10.34
N HIS A 32 -12.12 0.51 -10.79
CA HIS A 32 -12.05 -0.80 -11.42
C HIS A 32 -11.11 -1.79 -10.74
N GLN A 33 -10.33 -1.35 -9.78
CA GLN A 33 -9.32 -2.19 -9.13
C GLN A 33 -9.44 -2.12 -7.63
N LYS A 34 -8.90 -3.15 -6.97
CA LYS A 34 -8.78 -3.18 -5.54
C LYS A 34 -7.82 -2.06 -5.09
N PRO A 35 -8.17 -1.27 -4.09
CA PRO A 35 -7.26 -0.22 -3.61
C PRO A 35 -5.97 -0.79 -3.05
N LEU A 36 -4.89 -0.02 -3.13
CA LEU A 36 -3.57 -0.43 -2.62
C LEU A 36 -3.56 -0.52 -1.08
N ARG A 37 -4.41 0.21 -0.42
CA ARG A 37 -4.71 0.04 1.00
C ARG A 37 -6.19 -0.22 1.13
N HIS A 38 -6.55 -1.28 1.84
CA HIS A 38 -7.95 -1.67 1.96
C HIS A 38 -8.30 -2.04 3.39
N MET A 39 -9.58 -1.99 3.71
CA MET A 39 -10.11 -2.35 5.02
C MET A 39 -10.56 -3.80 5.02
N GLU A 40 -10.20 -4.52 6.06
CA GLU A 40 -10.65 -5.88 6.31
C GLU A 40 -11.20 -5.98 7.73
N GLN A 41 -12.10 -6.91 7.96
CA GLN A 41 -12.52 -7.27 9.30
C GLN A 41 -11.87 -8.60 9.68
N GLN A 42 -11.29 -8.63 10.87
CA GLN A 42 -10.63 -9.83 11.40
C GLN A 42 -11.21 -10.14 12.76
N GLU A 43 -11.43 -11.44 13.02
CA GLU A 43 -11.88 -11.91 14.34
C GLU A 43 -10.65 -12.30 15.16
N LYS A 44 -10.56 -11.75 16.37
CA LYS A 44 -9.50 -12.07 17.30
C LYS A 44 -10.08 -12.15 18.72
N ASN A 45 -9.95 -13.30 19.34
CA ASN A 45 -10.45 -13.55 20.71
C ASN A 45 -11.94 -13.19 20.90
N GLY A 46 -12.77 -13.51 19.91
CA GLY A 46 -14.20 -13.22 19.94
C GLY A 46 -14.57 -11.78 19.61
N LYS A 47 -13.59 -10.93 19.27
CA LYS A 47 -13.85 -9.55 18.85
C LYS A 47 -13.63 -9.42 17.35
N ILE A 48 -14.48 -8.62 16.70
CA ILE A 48 -14.30 -8.25 15.32
C ILE A 48 -13.52 -6.93 15.30
N LEU A 49 -12.35 -6.93 14.65
CA LEU A 49 -11.49 -5.76 14.53
C LEU A 49 -11.49 -5.29 13.09
N ASP A 50 -11.60 -3.97 12.90
CA ASP A 50 -11.38 -3.34 11.61
C ASP A 50 -9.88 -3.15 11.41
N CYS A 51 -9.36 -3.64 10.29
CA CYS A 51 -7.93 -3.61 10.00
C CYS A 51 -7.67 -2.89 8.68
N SER A 52 -6.74 -1.95 8.68
CA SER A 52 -6.26 -1.30 7.48
C SER A 52 -5.04 -2.06 6.96
N VAL A 53 -5.17 -2.68 5.80
CA VAL A 53 -4.13 -3.53 5.21
C VAL A 53 -3.47 -2.78 4.06
N GLY A 54 -2.16 -2.65 4.11
CA GLY A 54 -1.37 -2.02 3.07
C GLY A 54 0.00 -2.65 2.98
N CYS A 55 0.81 -2.16 2.06
CA CYS A 55 2.16 -2.68 1.84
C CYS A 55 3.05 -2.40 3.04
N ILE A 56 3.76 -3.45 3.52
CA ILE A 56 4.76 -3.32 4.58
C ILE A 56 6.18 -3.34 4.03
N HIS A 57 6.34 -3.33 2.71
CA HIS A 57 7.65 -3.33 2.04
C HIS A 57 8.52 -4.52 2.42
N CYS A 58 7.93 -5.72 2.50
CA CYS A 58 8.64 -6.94 2.89
C CYS A 58 9.58 -7.48 1.80
N GLY A 59 9.33 -7.12 0.54
CA GLY A 59 10.19 -7.51 -0.57
C GLY A 59 9.88 -8.86 -1.23
N LYS A 60 8.81 -9.54 -0.85
CA LYS A 60 8.44 -10.82 -1.48
C LYS A 60 8.13 -10.67 -2.97
N CYS A 61 7.49 -9.57 -3.35
CA CYS A 61 7.23 -9.25 -4.75
C CYS A 61 8.52 -9.04 -5.55
N MET A 62 9.51 -8.43 -4.92
CA MET A 62 10.81 -8.17 -5.54
C MET A 62 11.51 -9.48 -5.92
N ALA A 63 11.38 -10.51 -5.09
CA ALA A 63 12.03 -11.80 -5.31
C ALA A 63 11.47 -12.57 -6.51
N VAL A 64 10.22 -12.31 -6.91
CA VAL A 64 9.53 -13.06 -7.97
C VAL A 64 9.39 -12.31 -9.29
N CYS A 65 9.79 -11.04 -9.35
CA CYS A 65 9.67 -10.25 -10.57
C CYS A 65 10.68 -10.70 -11.62
N PRO A 66 10.23 -11.25 -12.78
CA PRO A 66 11.15 -11.75 -13.80
C PRO A 66 11.95 -10.65 -14.49
N GLN A 67 11.42 -9.42 -14.51
CA GLN A 67 12.07 -8.29 -15.14
C GLN A 67 12.88 -7.42 -14.15
N LYS A 68 12.91 -7.81 -12.89
CA LYS A 68 13.56 -7.06 -11.82
C LYS A 68 13.07 -5.60 -11.76
N ALA A 69 11.77 -5.41 -12.05
CA ALA A 69 11.13 -4.10 -12.04
C ALA A 69 10.91 -3.57 -10.62
N ILE A 70 11.00 -4.43 -9.62
CA ILE A 70 10.75 -4.06 -8.22
C ILE A 70 12.08 -4.10 -7.47
N SER A 71 12.39 -2.99 -6.78
CA SER A 71 13.66 -2.83 -6.06
C SER A 71 13.45 -2.00 -4.80
N ARG A 72 14.45 -1.96 -3.92
CA ARG A 72 14.44 -1.06 -2.76
C ARG A 72 15.11 0.25 -3.12
N ASN A 73 14.47 1.35 -2.72
CA ASN A 73 15.07 2.68 -2.89
C ASN A 73 16.03 3.00 -1.72
N GLU A 74 16.61 4.20 -1.72
CA GLU A 74 17.55 4.66 -0.71
C GLU A 74 16.98 4.60 0.71
N MET A 75 15.68 4.76 0.86
CA MET A 75 14.99 4.75 2.15
C MET A 75 14.55 3.35 2.58
N GLY A 76 14.82 2.34 1.76
CA GLY A 76 14.42 0.96 2.04
C GLY A 76 13.00 0.62 1.65
N TYR A 77 12.25 1.52 1.02
CA TYR A 77 10.92 1.22 0.49
C TYR A 77 11.03 0.38 -0.77
N VAL A 78 10.14 -0.58 -0.93
CA VAL A 78 10.08 -1.42 -2.12
C VAL A 78 9.21 -0.73 -3.15
N VAL A 79 9.80 -0.37 -4.28
CA VAL A 79 9.17 0.43 -5.32
C VAL A 79 9.19 -0.30 -6.66
N LEU A 80 8.24 0.06 -7.54
CA LEU A 80 8.09 -0.54 -8.85
C LEU A 80 8.53 0.45 -9.94
N ASP A 81 9.33 -0.04 -10.89
CA ASP A 81 9.65 0.67 -12.11
C ASP A 81 8.64 0.25 -13.20
N GLU A 82 7.73 1.14 -13.53
CA GLU A 82 6.69 0.87 -14.52
C GLU A 82 7.26 0.59 -15.92
N GLU A 83 8.39 1.20 -16.27
CA GLU A 83 9.01 0.99 -17.59
C GLU A 83 9.52 -0.45 -17.76
N ALA A 84 10.04 -1.04 -16.69
CA ALA A 84 10.54 -2.40 -16.71
C ALA A 84 9.43 -3.45 -16.54
N CYS A 85 8.28 -3.07 -16.00
CA CYS A 85 7.18 -3.97 -15.72
C CYS A 85 6.49 -4.47 -16.99
N ILE A 86 6.24 -5.77 -17.08
CA ILE A 86 5.54 -6.39 -18.23
C ILE A 86 4.08 -6.79 -17.91
N GLY A 87 3.62 -6.53 -16.69
CA GLY A 87 2.24 -6.84 -16.32
C GLY A 87 1.94 -8.32 -16.11
N CYS A 88 2.94 -9.14 -15.81
CA CYS A 88 2.75 -10.60 -15.69
C CYS A 88 1.95 -11.04 -14.45
N GLY A 89 1.81 -10.18 -13.46
CA GLY A 89 1.03 -10.46 -12.26
C GLY A 89 1.71 -11.33 -11.20
N ALA A 90 2.95 -11.74 -11.40
CA ALA A 90 3.66 -12.60 -10.45
C ALA A 90 3.78 -11.94 -9.06
N CYS A 91 4.06 -10.64 -9.02
CA CYS A 91 4.17 -9.88 -7.78
C CYS A 91 2.86 -9.88 -6.99
N GLY A 92 1.73 -9.72 -7.68
CA GLY A 92 0.41 -9.75 -7.04
C GLY A 92 0.10 -11.10 -6.42
N ARG A 93 0.48 -12.17 -7.11
CA ARG A 93 0.29 -13.53 -6.59
C ARG A 93 1.19 -13.84 -5.39
N ALA A 94 2.38 -13.24 -5.34
CA ALA A 94 3.32 -13.43 -4.24
C ALA A 94 3.03 -12.59 -3.01
N CYS A 95 2.23 -11.53 -3.15
CA CYS A 95 1.92 -10.62 -2.05
C CYS A 95 0.99 -11.29 -1.03
N PRO A 96 1.43 -11.48 0.23
CA PRO A 96 0.59 -12.13 1.24
C PRO A 96 -0.56 -11.25 1.71
N PHE A 97 -0.53 -9.95 1.41
CA PHE A 97 -1.55 -8.99 1.83
C PHE A 97 -2.49 -8.58 0.70
N ASP A 98 -2.25 -9.08 -0.53
CA ASP A 98 -3.05 -8.79 -1.71
C ASP A 98 -3.21 -7.27 -1.95
N VAL A 99 -2.08 -6.57 -1.92
CA VAL A 99 -2.04 -5.10 -2.07
C VAL A 99 -1.35 -4.64 -3.35
N ILE A 100 -1.20 -5.54 -4.31
CA ILE A 100 -0.67 -5.23 -5.64
C ILE A 100 -1.75 -5.52 -6.66
N SER A 101 -2.03 -4.57 -7.54
CA SER A 101 -3.03 -4.71 -8.60
C SER A 101 -2.43 -4.33 -9.95
N ILE A 102 -3.15 -4.65 -11.03
CA ILE A 102 -2.74 -4.31 -12.39
C ILE A 102 -3.57 -3.12 -12.86
N HIS A 103 -2.89 -2.10 -13.38
CA HIS A 103 -3.55 -0.90 -13.89
C HIS A 103 -4.43 -1.28 -15.11
N PRO A 104 -5.71 -0.87 -15.14
CA PRO A 104 -6.63 -1.31 -16.20
C PRO A 104 -6.30 -0.77 -17.59
N VAL A 105 -5.57 0.33 -17.67
CA VAL A 105 -5.20 0.95 -18.96
C VAL A 105 -3.78 0.57 -19.39
N THR A 106 -2.80 0.73 -18.51
CA THR A 106 -1.40 0.47 -18.84
C THR A 106 -1.03 -1.00 -18.81
N GLY A 107 -1.79 -1.84 -18.12
CA GLY A 107 -1.46 -3.24 -17.91
C GLY A 107 -0.25 -3.47 -17.01
N LYS A 108 0.26 -2.45 -16.37
CA LYS A 108 1.41 -2.54 -15.46
C LYS A 108 0.96 -2.78 -14.03
N ALA A 109 1.81 -3.39 -13.23
CA ALA A 109 1.53 -3.58 -11.81
C ALA A 109 1.54 -2.23 -11.08
N MET A 110 0.77 -2.16 -10.01
CA MET A 110 0.71 -0.98 -9.12
C MET A 110 0.88 -1.45 -7.69
N LYS A 111 1.72 -0.75 -6.95
CA LYS A 111 1.91 -1.01 -5.52
C LYS A 111 2.23 0.29 -4.79
N CYS A 112 2.06 0.26 -3.47
CA CYS A 112 2.45 1.36 -2.59
C CYS A 112 3.96 1.60 -2.68
N ASP A 113 4.35 2.85 -2.89
CA ASP A 113 5.75 3.30 -2.88
C ASP A 113 6.12 4.01 -1.58
N GLY A 114 5.29 3.89 -0.54
CA GLY A 114 5.47 4.60 0.72
C GLY A 114 5.08 6.07 0.63
N CYS A 115 4.37 6.47 -0.42
CA CYS A 115 4.07 7.88 -0.73
C CYS A 115 5.36 8.71 -0.83
N TRP A 116 6.35 8.19 -1.53
CA TRP A 116 7.69 8.77 -1.60
C TRP A 116 7.68 10.24 -2.02
N GLY A 117 6.85 10.60 -3.00
CA GLY A 117 6.71 12.00 -3.42
C GLY A 117 6.25 12.92 -2.31
N ARG A 118 5.33 12.46 -1.47
CA ARG A 118 4.86 13.23 -0.31
C ARG A 118 5.96 13.34 0.76
N ILE A 119 6.66 12.25 1.02
CA ILE A 119 7.78 12.23 1.99
C ILE A 119 8.86 13.23 1.58
N GLN A 120 9.22 13.26 0.29
CA GLN A 120 10.21 14.22 -0.22
C GLN A 120 9.75 15.67 -0.09
N ALA A 121 8.45 15.91 -0.14
CA ALA A 121 7.87 17.24 0.05
C ALA A 121 7.68 17.63 1.52
N GLY A 122 8.11 16.77 2.46
CA GLY A 122 7.94 17.01 3.89
C GLY A 122 6.56 16.68 4.42
N LEU A 123 5.76 15.95 3.65
CA LEU A 123 4.39 15.57 4.03
C LEU A 123 4.34 14.10 4.48
N LEU A 124 3.34 13.77 5.29
CA LEU A 124 3.09 12.38 5.67
C LEU A 124 2.44 11.61 4.52
N PRO A 125 2.58 10.26 4.48
CA PRO A 125 1.79 9.46 3.55
C PRO A 125 0.31 9.79 3.66
N ALA A 126 -0.41 9.72 2.54
CA ALA A 126 -1.81 10.13 2.49
C ALA A 126 -2.69 9.37 3.50
N CYS A 127 -2.48 8.06 3.64
CA CYS A 127 -3.23 7.22 4.58
C CYS A 127 -2.98 7.64 6.04
N VAL A 128 -1.75 7.96 6.38
CA VAL A 128 -1.37 8.41 7.73
C VAL A 128 -1.96 9.78 8.01
N HIS A 129 -1.82 10.70 7.06
CA HIS A 129 -2.31 12.08 7.21
C HIS A 129 -3.81 12.14 7.46
N THR A 130 -4.59 11.30 6.78
CA THR A 130 -6.04 11.34 6.83
C THR A 130 -6.65 10.59 8.01
N CYS A 131 -5.90 9.72 8.70
CA CYS A 131 -6.47 8.89 9.76
C CYS A 131 -6.91 9.75 10.95
N PRO A 132 -8.23 9.84 11.24
CA PRO A 132 -8.73 10.76 12.26
C PRO A 132 -8.43 10.32 13.69
N THR A 133 -8.19 9.03 13.92
CA THR A 133 -7.96 8.48 15.25
C THR A 133 -6.50 8.22 15.55
N GLY A 134 -5.61 8.43 14.57
CA GLY A 134 -4.19 8.11 14.74
C GLY A 134 -3.88 6.62 14.77
N ALA A 135 -4.77 5.78 14.21
CA ALA A 135 -4.53 4.34 14.09
C ALA A 135 -3.36 4.03 13.14
N LEU A 136 -3.17 4.87 12.13
CA LEU A 136 -2.03 4.79 11.21
C LEU A 136 -1.02 5.86 11.58
N THR A 137 0.23 5.46 11.75
CA THR A 137 1.32 6.36 12.10
C THR A 137 2.57 6.05 11.29
N LEU A 138 3.42 7.04 11.11
CA LEU A 138 4.74 6.88 10.51
C LEU A 138 5.76 7.36 11.53
N PRO A 139 6.23 6.47 12.42
CA PRO A 139 7.21 6.85 13.43
C PRO A 139 8.55 7.24 12.78
N GLU A 140 9.33 8.06 13.47
CA GLU A 140 10.62 8.52 12.95
C GLU A 140 11.71 7.45 12.98
N GLU A 141 11.41 6.30 13.46
CA GLU A 141 12.24 5.08 13.37
C GLU A 141 11.84 4.05 14.40
#